data_3c8f02b5845a2a46299985a13169e115
#
_entry.id   3c8f02b5845a2a46299985a13169e115
#
_cell.length_a   1.000
_cell.length_b   1.000
_cell.length_c   1.000
_cell.angle_alpha   90.00
_cell.angle_beta   90.00
_cell.angle_gamma   90.00
#
_symmetry.space_group_name_H-M   'P 1'
#
loop_
_entity.id
_entity.type
_entity.pdbx_description
1 polymer ?
#
loop_
_entity_poly.entity_id
_entity_poly.type
_entity_poly.pdbx_seq_one_letter_code
_entity_poly.pdbx_strand_id
1 'polypeptide(L)'
;AYEISCSLVGSEMCIRDSPLGAMAQKFAHMNSQEVIVVMPEYTKAQADLEAMSKKYSQEMERTQSEFNKKVQEFQQQADSLPRNIAERRQKELQEMAQRQEEFQQEAYQSMQKAQQDALAPIYKKLDDAIQAVGKAEGAIYIFDLARTPIPYVGAESVDVTSKVKTQLGIK
;
A
#
# COMPACT_ATOMS: atom_id res chain seq x y z
N ALA A 1 20.39 -74.67 43.42
CA ALA A 1 20.74 -74.34 42.04
C ALA A 1 19.44 -74.22 41.22
N TYR A 2 18.99 -73.01 40.92
CA TYR A 2 17.89 -72.75 39.99
C TYR A 2 18.47 -72.01 38.80
N GLU A 3 18.57 -72.74 37.69
CA GLU A 3 18.88 -72.12 36.42
C GLU A 3 17.61 -71.48 35.85
N ILE A 4 17.60 -70.14 35.76
CA ILE A 4 16.57 -69.38 35.03
C ILE A 4 17.09 -69.22 33.63
N SER A 5 16.60 -70.03 32.72
CA SER A 5 16.78 -69.89 31.28
C SER A 5 15.95 -68.71 30.83
N CYS A 6 16.57 -67.54 30.57
CA CYS A 6 15.96 -66.40 30.00
C CYS A 6 16.02 -66.55 28.47
N SER A 7 14.93 -67.04 27.89
CA SER A 7 14.73 -67.07 26.47
C SER A 7 14.39 -65.63 26.00
N LEU A 8 15.41 -64.91 25.55
CA LEU A 8 15.24 -63.65 24.83
C LEU A 8 14.72 -63.95 23.44
N VAL A 9 13.40 -63.86 23.28
CA VAL A 9 12.77 -63.70 21.96
C VAL A 9 13.13 -62.35 21.45
N GLY A 10 14.08 -62.26 20.52
CA GLY A 10 14.39 -61.07 19.79
C GLY A 10 13.22 -60.69 18.87
N SER A 11 12.41 -59.77 19.31
CA SER A 11 11.57 -59.03 18.36
C SER A 11 12.48 -58.02 17.71
N GLU A 12 13.08 -58.41 16.62
CA GLU A 12 13.66 -57.49 15.66
C GLU A 12 12.52 -56.61 15.12
N MET A 13 12.36 -55.46 15.76
CA MET A 13 11.53 -54.38 15.26
C MET A 13 12.24 -53.83 14.03
N CYS A 14 11.98 -54.47 12.88
CA CYS A 14 12.34 -53.89 11.59
C CYS A 14 11.67 -52.56 11.51
N ILE A 15 12.38 -51.50 11.92
CA ILE A 15 12.09 -50.15 11.50
C ILE A 15 12.30 -50.15 9.98
N ARG A 16 11.20 -50.36 9.25
CA ARG A 16 11.17 -50.18 7.83
C ARG A 16 11.55 -48.71 7.64
N ASP A 17 12.78 -48.46 7.30
CA ASP A 17 13.24 -47.23 6.69
C ASP A 17 12.47 -47.03 5.37
N SER A 18 11.23 -46.65 5.50
CA SER A 18 10.56 -45.95 4.41
C SER A 18 11.31 -44.64 4.29
N PRO A 19 11.95 -44.35 3.17
CA PRO A 19 12.33 -42.99 2.88
C PRO A 19 11.01 -42.23 2.67
N LEU A 20 10.38 -41.82 3.77
CA LEU A 20 9.52 -40.66 3.69
C LEU A 20 10.45 -39.56 3.15
N GLY A 21 10.42 -39.37 1.83
CA GLY A 21 11.10 -38.26 1.23
C GLY A 21 10.69 -37.03 2.04
N ALA A 22 11.61 -36.57 2.86
CA ALA A 22 11.43 -35.31 3.57
C ALA A 22 11.21 -34.27 2.45
N MET A 23 9.95 -33.99 2.16
CA MET A 23 9.56 -32.90 1.29
C MET A 23 10.12 -31.68 1.98
N ALA A 24 11.30 -31.26 1.56
CA ALA A 24 11.94 -30.10 2.11
C ALA A 24 10.95 -28.94 1.94
N GLN A 25 10.46 -28.47 3.07
CA GLN A 25 9.51 -27.35 3.10
C GLN A 25 10.20 -26.16 2.48
N LYS A 26 9.73 -25.74 1.31
CA LYS A 26 10.32 -24.61 0.60
C LYS A 26 9.73 -23.33 1.15
N PHE A 27 10.62 -22.51 1.68
CA PHE A 27 10.30 -21.13 2.05
C PHE A 27 10.81 -20.19 0.96
N ALA A 28 10.02 -19.19 0.62
CA ALA A 28 10.41 -18.20 -0.35
C ALA A 28 10.26 -16.79 0.26
N HIS A 29 10.96 -15.85 -0.32
CA HIS A 29 10.83 -14.45 0.02
C HIS A 29 10.79 -13.60 -1.24
N MET A 30 10.26 -12.40 -1.11
CA MET A 30 10.23 -11.40 -2.17
C MET A 30 10.25 -9.99 -1.60
N ASN A 31 10.53 -9.02 -2.44
CA ASN A 31 10.38 -7.60 -2.14
C ASN A 31 9.26 -7.01 -2.99
N SER A 32 8.07 -6.81 -2.39
CA SER A 32 6.91 -6.27 -3.11
C SER A 32 7.14 -4.85 -3.59
N GLN A 33 7.93 -4.05 -2.88
CA GLN A 33 8.23 -2.67 -3.27
C GLN A 33 9.00 -2.61 -4.59
N GLU A 34 9.97 -3.50 -4.79
CA GLU A 34 10.72 -3.58 -6.06
C GLU A 34 9.86 -4.00 -7.24
N VAL A 35 8.82 -4.78 -6.99
CA VAL A 35 7.87 -5.20 -8.03
C VAL A 35 6.90 -4.07 -8.37
N ILE A 36 6.30 -3.44 -7.36
CA ILE A 36 5.30 -2.37 -7.53
C ILE A 36 5.88 -1.19 -8.30
N VAL A 37 7.09 -0.74 -7.96
CA VAL A 37 7.71 0.45 -8.58
C VAL A 37 7.93 0.28 -10.08
N VAL A 38 8.15 -0.95 -10.56
CA VAL A 38 8.33 -1.23 -12.00
C VAL A 38 7.04 -1.56 -12.73
N MET A 39 5.89 -1.60 -12.03
CA MET A 39 4.58 -1.81 -12.67
C MET A 39 4.14 -0.55 -13.44
N PRO A 40 3.77 -0.65 -14.72
CA PRO A 40 3.34 0.50 -15.51
C PRO A 40 2.05 1.13 -14.97
N GLU A 41 1.16 0.31 -14.39
CA GLU A 41 -0.06 0.78 -13.75
C GLU A 41 0.25 1.65 -12.51
N TYR A 42 1.30 1.34 -11.76
CA TYR A 42 1.72 2.14 -10.61
C TYR A 42 2.26 3.51 -11.05
N THR A 43 3.12 3.53 -12.08
CA THR A 43 3.63 4.79 -12.64
C THR A 43 2.50 5.68 -13.15
N LYS A 44 1.51 5.09 -13.83
CA LYS A 44 0.32 5.81 -14.29
C LYS A 44 -0.50 6.34 -13.11
N ALA A 45 -0.77 5.50 -12.11
CA ALA A 45 -1.51 5.90 -10.91
C ALA A 45 -0.83 7.06 -10.18
N GLN A 46 0.51 7.03 -10.06
CA GLN A 46 1.26 8.14 -9.48
C GLN A 46 1.11 9.44 -10.28
N ALA A 47 1.22 9.36 -11.60
CA ALA A 47 1.07 10.53 -12.47
C ALA A 47 -0.36 11.12 -12.38
N ASP A 48 -1.37 10.27 -12.35
CA ASP A 48 -2.76 10.71 -12.22
C ASP A 48 -3.02 11.38 -10.85
N LEU A 49 -2.48 10.82 -9.76
CA LEU A 49 -2.58 11.39 -8.42
C LEU A 49 -1.82 12.72 -8.31
N GLU A 50 -0.63 12.82 -8.91
CA GLU A 50 0.13 14.07 -8.96
C GLU A 50 -0.62 15.16 -9.74
N ALA A 51 -1.19 14.81 -10.89
CA ALA A 51 -2.01 15.73 -11.67
C ALA A 51 -3.25 16.21 -10.90
N MET A 52 -3.90 15.33 -10.15
CA MET A 52 -5.04 15.65 -9.29
C MET A 52 -4.61 16.58 -8.14
N SER A 53 -3.52 16.27 -7.44
CA SER A 53 -2.95 17.10 -6.39
C SER A 53 -2.62 18.50 -6.88
N LYS A 54 -2.02 18.61 -8.07
CA LYS A 54 -1.71 19.89 -8.69
C LYS A 54 -2.97 20.71 -8.99
N LYS A 55 -4.04 20.07 -9.47
CA LYS A 55 -5.32 20.78 -9.72
C LYS A 55 -5.92 21.32 -8.41
N TYR A 56 -5.94 20.53 -7.34
CA TYR A 56 -6.43 20.99 -6.04
C TYR A 56 -5.57 22.14 -5.49
N SER A 57 -4.25 22.02 -5.57
CA SER A 57 -3.33 23.08 -5.15
C SER A 57 -3.57 24.41 -5.91
N GLN A 58 -3.72 24.34 -7.22
CA GLN A 58 -4.00 25.52 -8.06
C GLN A 58 -5.34 26.16 -7.70
N GLU A 59 -6.37 25.36 -7.45
CA GLU A 59 -7.68 25.88 -7.07
C GLU A 59 -7.66 26.52 -5.68
N MET A 60 -6.95 25.89 -4.71
CA MET A 60 -6.75 26.50 -3.39
C MET A 60 -5.99 27.84 -3.47
N GLU A 61 -4.94 27.91 -4.27
CA GLU A 61 -4.17 29.14 -4.49
C GLU A 61 -5.03 30.24 -5.12
N ARG A 62 -5.85 29.90 -6.12
CA ARG A 62 -6.77 30.81 -6.78
C ARG A 62 -7.80 31.38 -5.79
N THR A 63 -8.46 30.51 -5.05
CA THR A 63 -9.49 30.93 -4.08
C THR A 63 -8.90 31.73 -2.92
N GLN A 64 -7.69 31.37 -2.46
CA GLN A 64 -6.96 32.16 -1.45
C GLN A 64 -6.60 33.56 -1.97
N SER A 65 -6.16 33.66 -3.22
CA SER A 65 -5.85 34.95 -3.84
C SER A 65 -7.08 35.82 -3.97
N GLU A 66 -8.22 35.24 -4.38
CA GLU A 66 -9.50 35.95 -4.46
C GLU A 66 -9.98 36.45 -3.09
N PHE A 67 -9.86 35.59 -2.07
CA PHE A 67 -10.18 35.96 -0.69
C PHE A 67 -9.33 37.14 -0.21
N ASN A 68 -8.02 37.03 -0.37
CA ASN A 68 -7.09 38.11 0.04
C ASN A 68 -7.39 39.46 -0.65
N LYS A 69 -7.72 39.44 -1.94
CA LYS A 69 -8.13 40.64 -2.66
C LYS A 69 -9.39 41.26 -2.06
N LYS A 70 -10.42 40.45 -1.80
CA LYS A 70 -11.67 40.94 -1.20
C LYS A 70 -11.47 41.46 0.22
N VAL A 71 -10.59 40.84 1.00
CA VAL A 71 -10.21 41.36 2.33
C VAL A 71 -9.55 42.72 2.22
N GLN A 72 -8.60 42.89 1.30
CA GLN A 72 -7.93 44.18 1.09
C GLN A 72 -8.92 45.26 0.61
N GLU A 73 -9.80 44.96 -0.36
CA GLU A 73 -10.83 45.86 -0.82
C GLU A 73 -11.77 46.28 0.32
N PHE A 74 -12.17 45.32 1.16
CA PHE A 74 -13.02 45.65 2.31
C PHE A 74 -12.30 46.55 3.32
N GLN A 75 -11.02 46.27 3.64
CA GLN A 75 -10.24 47.08 4.56
C GLN A 75 -10.06 48.52 4.05
N GLN A 76 -9.81 48.71 2.74
CA GLN A 76 -9.64 50.04 2.13
C GLN A 76 -10.92 50.87 2.12
N GLN A 77 -12.07 50.23 2.09
CA GLN A 77 -13.38 50.88 1.98
C GLN A 77 -14.16 50.91 3.30
N ALA A 78 -13.65 50.26 4.38
CA ALA A 78 -14.37 50.03 5.61
C ALA A 78 -14.98 51.30 6.21
N ASP A 79 -14.24 52.38 6.22
CA ASP A 79 -14.67 53.66 6.81
C ASP A 79 -15.67 54.45 5.94
N SER A 80 -15.77 54.12 4.64
CA SER A 80 -16.62 54.84 3.67
C SER A 80 -17.91 54.08 3.33
N LEU A 81 -18.02 52.82 3.71
CA LEU A 81 -19.18 51.98 3.36
C LEU A 81 -20.38 52.23 4.29
N PRO A 82 -21.61 52.32 3.73
CA PRO A 82 -22.81 52.21 4.53
C PRO A 82 -22.87 50.92 5.34
N ARG A 83 -23.38 51.01 6.56
CA ARG A 83 -23.40 49.86 7.53
C ARG A 83 -23.96 48.57 6.95
N ASN A 84 -25.08 48.64 6.24
CA ASN A 84 -25.71 47.47 5.63
C ASN A 84 -24.84 46.83 4.52
N ILE A 85 -24.02 47.60 3.83
CA ILE A 85 -23.09 47.08 2.82
C ILE A 85 -21.88 46.47 3.49
N ALA A 86 -21.36 47.11 4.55
CA ALA A 86 -20.24 46.55 5.32
C ALA A 86 -20.61 45.18 5.96
N GLU A 87 -21.78 45.08 6.57
CA GLU A 87 -22.28 43.83 7.16
C GLU A 87 -22.42 42.72 6.10
N ARG A 88 -22.93 43.03 4.91
CA ARG A 88 -23.03 42.08 3.80
C ARG A 88 -21.66 41.63 3.30
N ARG A 89 -20.70 42.53 3.16
CA ARG A 89 -19.34 42.21 2.75
C ARG A 89 -18.62 41.34 3.77
N GLN A 90 -18.79 41.64 5.05
CA GLN A 90 -18.23 40.81 6.13
C GLN A 90 -18.79 39.38 6.10
N LYS A 91 -20.12 39.25 5.90
CA LYS A 91 -20.76 37.94 5.76
C LYS A 91 -20.21 37.14 4.55
N GLU A 92 -20.05 37.82 3.41
CA GLU A 92 -19.48 37.23 2.19
C GLU A 92 -18.06 36.70 2.44
N LEU A 93 -17.21 37.42 3.17
CA LEU A 93 -15.87 36.98 3.54
C LEU A 93 -15.91 35.78 4.47
N GLN A 94 -16.81 35.74 5.45
CA GLN A 94 -16.99 34.59 6.33
C GLN A 94 -17.43 33.34 5.55
N GLU A 95 -18.37 33.49 4.62
CA GLU A 95 -18.84 32.40 3.76
C GLU A 95 -17.72 31.91 2.81
N MET A 96 -16.86 32.81 2.33
CA MET A 96 -15.70 32.41 1.51
C MET A 96 -14.70 31.61 2.34
N ALA A 97 -14.39 32.03 3.56
CA ALA A 97 -13.49 31.33 4.45
C ALA A 97 -14.03 29.92 4.77
N GLN A 98 -15.32 29.80 5.07
CA GLN A 98 -15.96 28.52 5.34
C GLN A 98 -15.89 27.61 4.11
N ARG A 99 -16.25 28.08 2.92
CA ARG A 99 -16.17 27.30 1.68
C ARG A 99 -14.74 26.84 1.37
N GLN A 100 -13.75 27.65 1.72
CA GLN A 100 -12.34 27.27 1.53
C GLN A 100 -11.94 26.12 2.46
N GLU A 101 -12.37 26.16 3.71
CA GLU A 101 -12.14 25.06 4.66
C GLU A 101 -12.86 23.77 4.23
N GLU A 102 -14.13 23.87 3.83
CA GLU A 102 -14.89 22.72 3.31
C GLU A 102 -14.21 22.12 2.06
N PHE A 103 -13.79 22.96 1.12
CA PHE A 103 -13.07 22.50 -0.07
C PHE A 103 -11.74 21.81 0.27
N GLN A 104 -10.99 22.30 1.26
CA GLN A 104 -9.75 21.66 1.70
C GLN A 104 -10.02 20.26 2.27
N GLN A 105 -11.08 20.10 3.08
CA GLN A 105 -11.47 18.82 3.62
C GLN A 105 -11.92 17.84 2.52
N GLU A 106 -12.74 18.32 1.58
CA GLU A 106 -13.19 17.53 0.43
C GLU A 106 -12.02 17.10 -0.47
N ALA A 107 -11.08 18.00 -0.73
CA ALA A 107 -9.89 17.71 -1.52
C ALA A 107 -9.04 16.62 -0.86
N TYR A 108 -8.85 16.71 0.46
CA TYR A 108 -8.12 15.70 1.22
C TYR A 108 -8.80 14.32 1.16
N GLN A 109 -10.11 14.26 1.40
CA GLN A 109 -10.88 13.02 1.32
C GLN A 109 -10.87 12.42 -0.09
N SER A 110 -11.03 13.28 -1.11
CA SER A 110 -10.99 12.86 -2.51
C SER A 110 -9.62 12.32 -2.91
N MET A 111 -8.53 12.94 -2.43
CA MET A 111 -7.16 12.44 -2.66
C MET A 111 -6.93 11.08 -1.99
N GLN A 112 -7.35 10.90 -0.74
CA GLN A 112 -7.24 9.62 -0.05
C GLN A 112 -8.01 8.51 -0.79
N LYS A 113 -9.24 8.82 -1.20
CA LYS A 113 -10.07 7.87 -1.94
C LYS A 113 -9.43 7.52 -3.30
N ALA A 114 -9.00 8.53 -4.05
CA ALA A 114 -8.34 8.31 -5.34
C ALA A 114 -7.07 7.46 -5.21
N GLN A 115 -6.27 7.68 -4.15
CA GLN A 115 -5.09 6.87 -3.87
C GLN A 115 -5.48 5.41 -3.57
N GLN A 116 -6.49 5.19 -2.74
CA GLN A 116 -6.96 3.85 -2.41
C GLN A 116 -7.52 3.13 -3.64
N ASP A 117 -8.36 3.81 -4.42
CA ASP A 117 -8.98 3.26 -5.63
C ASP A 117 -7.94 2.94 -6.72
N ALA A 118 -6.90 3.76 -6.85
CA ALA A 118 -5.82 3.54 -7.80
C ALA A 118 -4.88 2.41 -7.40
N LEU A 119 -4.57 2.25 -6.11
CA LEU A 119 -3.63 1.25 -5.63
C LEU A 119 -4.27 -0.13 -5.41
N ALA A 120 -5.57 -0.20 -5.08
CA ALA A 120 -6.25 -1.46 -4.81
C ALA A 120 -6.13 -2.49 -5.96
N PRO A 121 -6.35 -2.15 -7.24
CA PRO A 121 -6.20 -3.10 -8.33
C PRO A 121 -4.74 -3.53 -8.56
N ILE A 122 -3.78 -2.66 -8.26
CA ILE A 122 -2.34 -2.94 -8.38
C ILE A 122 -1.93 -3.98 -7.34
N TYR A 123 -2.33 -3.78 -6.08
CA TYR A 123 -2.07 -4.76 -5.02
C TYR A 123 -2.75 -6.09 -5.29
N LYS A 124 -3.99 -6.07 -5.80
CA LYS A 124 -4.68 -7.31 -6.18
C LYS A 124 -3.93 -8.08 -7.26
N LYS A 125 -3.48 -7.40 -8.33
CA LYS A 125 -2.67 -8.04 -9.38
C LYS A 125 -1.38 -8.64 -8.82
N LEU A 126 -0.73 -7.92 -7.92
CA LEU A 126 0.49 -8.41 -7.26
C LEU A 126 0.20 -9.65 -6.42
N ASP A 127 -0.84 -9.62 -5.60
CA ASP A 127 -1.22 -10.76 -4.75
C ASP A 127 -1.59 -11.99 -5.60
N ASP A 128 -2.31 -11.81 -6.71
CA ASP A 128 -2.64 -12.88 -7.66
C ASP A 128 -1.36 -13.48 -8.28
N ALA A 129 -0.39 -12.65 -8.66
CA ALA A 129 0.89 -13.10 -9.19
C ALA A 129 1.74 -13.85 -8.13
N ILE A 130 1.77 -13.36 -6.90
CA ILE A 130 2.45 -14.02 -5.77
C ILE A 130 1.86 -15.42 -5.53
N GLN A 131 0.53 -15.54 -5.53
CA GLN A 131 -0.14 -16.83 -5.35
C GLN A 131 0.17 -17.79 -6.49
N ALA A 132 0.19 -17.31 -7.74
CA ALA A 132 0.53 -18.14 -8.89
C ALA A 132 1.97 -18.66 -8.81
N VAL A 133 2.94 -17.80 -8.48
CA VAL A 133 4.34 -18.16 -8.32
C VAL A 133 4.52 -19.12 -7.13
N GLY A 134 3.86 -18.86 -5.99
CA GLY A 134 3.92 -19.72 -4.81
C GLY A 134 3.45 -21.15 -5.10
N LYS A 135 2.37 -21.29 -5.84
CA LYS A 135 1.86 -22.60 -6.29
C LYS A 135 2.82 -23.30 -7.26
N ALA A 136 3.40 -22.55 -8.20
CA ALA A 136 4.33 -23.09 -9.19
C ALA A 136 5.65 -23.57 -8.56
N GLU A 137 6.15 -22.84 -7.56
CA GLU A 137 7.38 -23.18 -6.82
C GLU A 137 7.17 -24.25 -5.74
N GLY A 138 5.92 -24.54 -5.38
CA GLY A 138 5.60 -25.41 -4.24
C GLY A 138 6.06 -24.83 -2.91
N ALA A 139 6.09 -23.51 -2.80
CA ALA A 139 6.44 -22.83 -1.56
C ALA A 139 5.29 -22.89 -0.57
N ILE A 140 5.60 -23.17 0.71
CA ILE A 140 4.61 -23.18 1.79
C ILE A 140 4.25 -21.75 2.18
N TYR A 141 5.25 -20.87 2.24
CA TYR A 141 5.10 -19.45 2.52
C TYR A 141 5.99 -18.63 1.60
N ILE A 142 5.48 -17.45 1.21
CA ILE A 142 6.27 -16.39 0.58
C ILE A 142 6.23 -15.21 1.54
N PHE A 143 7.39 -14.82 2.06
CA PHE A 143 7.52 -13.68 2.95
C PHE A 143 7.81 -12.42 2.15
N ASP A 144 7.05 -11.36 2.40
CA ASP A 144 7.28 -10.06 1.81
C ASP A 144 8.20 -9.22 2.72
N LEU A 145 9.43 -9.02 2.29
CA LEU A 145 10.44 -8.28 3.04
C LEU A 145 10.12 -6.77 3.15
N ALA A 146 9.31 -6.24 2.23
CA ALA A 146 8.90 -4.85 2.27
C ALA A 146 7.81 -4.56 3.31
N ARG A 147 6.96 -5.55 3.59
CA ARG A 147 5.82 -5.41 4.53
C ARG A 147 6.12 -5.97 5.91
N THR A 148 6.98 -6.96 5.99
CA THR A 148 7.30 -7.65 7.24
C THR A 148 8.79 -7.51 7.54
N PRO A 149 9.18 -6.94 8.68
CA PRO A 149 10.58 -6.85 9.06
C PRO A 149 11.10 -8.25 9.43
N ILE A 150 11.78 -8.89 8.49
CA ILE A 150 12.44 -10.20 8.69
C ILE A 150 13.92 -9.91 8.89
N PRO A 151 14.45 -10.11 10.11
CA PRO A 151 15.83 -9.73 10.42
C PRO A 151 16.88 -10.64 9.79
N TYR A 152 16.49 -11.84 9.36
CA TYR A 152 17.40 -12.81 8.76
C TYR A 152 16.70 -13.66 7.70
N VAL A 153 17.35 -13.80 6.55
CA VAL A 153 16.93 -14.69 5.47
C VAL A 153 18.06 -15.70 5.23
N GLY A 154 17.77 -16.96 5.48
CA GLY A 154 18.75 -18.04 5.27
C GLY A 154 18.99 -18.36 3.79
N ALA A 155 20.13 -18.97 3.49
CA ALA A 155 20.52 -19.33 2.11
C ALA A 155 19.57 -20.36 1.44
N GLU A 156 18.78 -21.07 2.21
CA GLU A 156 17.78 -22.03 1.71
C GLU A 156 16.47 -21.38 1.26
N SER A 157 16.27 -20.11 1.60
CA SER A 157 15.10 -19.35 1.16
C SER A 157 15.25 -18.90 -0.28
N VAL A 158 14.25 -19.18 -1.10
CA VAL A 158 14.28 -18.85 -2.53
C VAL A 158 13.74 -17.44 -2.75
N ASP A 159 14.53 -16.56 -3.38
CA ASP A 159 14.04 -15.27 -3.85
C ASP A 159 13.17 -15.46 -5.10
N VAL A 160 11.91 -15.08 -4.99
CA VAL A 160 10.92 -15.18 -6.09
C VAL A 160 10.57 -13.83 -6.70
N THR A 161 11.25 -12.74 -6.33
CA THR A 161 10.97 -11.38 -6.82
C THR A 161 11.01 -11.31 -8.35
N SER A 162 12.04 -11.90 -8.98
CA SER A 162 12.16 -11.93 -10.44
C SER A 162 11.08 -12.76 -11.13
N LYS A 163 10.66 -13.86 -10.51
CA LYS A 163 9.59 -14.71 -11.04
C LYS A 163 8.23 -14.02 -10.98
N VAL A 164 7.97 -13.28 -9.90
CA VAL A 164 6.77 -12.45 -9.79
C VAL A 164 6.76 -11.35 -10.84
N LYS A 165 7.89 -10.66 -11.09
CA LYS A 165 8.02 -9.69 -12.19
C LYS A 165 7.69 -10.32 -13.53
N THR A 166 8.24 -11.50 -13.81
CA THR A 166 7.97 -12.24 -15.05
C THR A 166 6.50 -12.63 -15.18
N GLN A 167 5.88 -13.09 -14.09
CA GLN A 167 4.44 -13.45 -14.06
C GLN A 167 3.54 -12.25 -14.37
N LEU A 168 3.95 -11.04 -13.94
CA LEU A 168 3.27 -9.78 -14.24
C LEU A 168 3.57 -9.25 -15.66
N GLY A 169 4.44 -9.93 -16.44
CA GLY A 169 4.85 -9.50 -17.77
C GLY A 169 5.83 -8.31 -17.78
N ILE A 170 6.46 -8.05 -16.62
CA ILE A 170 7.43 -6.96 -16.47
C ILE A 170 8.83 -7.53 -16.70
N LYS A 171 9.58 -6.88 -17.58
CA LYS A 171 10.97 -7.25 -17.87
C LYS A 171 11.95 -6.54 -16.95
#